data_fcb468e667a912c169fa8834f101d72a
#
_entry.id   fcb468e667a912c169fa8834f101d72a
#
_cell.length_a   1.000
_cell.length_b   1.000
_cell.length_c   1.000
_cell.angle_alpha   90.00
_cell.angle_beta   90.00
_cell.angle_gamma   90.00
#
_symmetry.space_group_name_H-M   'P 1'
#
loop_
_entity.id
_entity.type
_entity.pdbx_description
1 polymer ?
#
loop_
_entity_poly.entity_id
_entity_poly.type
_entity_poly.pdbx_seq_one_letter_code
_entity_poly.pdbx_strand_id
1 'polypeptide(L)'
;MSLKGKWRITRMPDFLADYPDMLEPAYILFEDEGSGEFAFGCCTGQIWEASSTEATSISFSWSGCDEMDQVEGQGIAEIQPDGSLQGEIEYQHGDEFEFFAEKWTSSTAC
;
A
#
# COMPACT_ATOMS: atom_id res chain seq x y z
N MET A 1 13.57 10.25 6.94
CA MET A 1 12.36 9.52 7.36
C MET A 1 12.27 8.23 6.56
N SER A 2 11.88 7.14 7.18
CA SER A 2 11.90 5.84 6.54
C SER A 2 10.51 5.42 6.09
N LEU A 3 10.43 4.87 4.87
CA LEU A 3 9.20 4.26 4.38
C LEU A 3 8.96 2.88 4.96
N LYS A 4 10.01 2.29 5.55
CA LYS A 4 9.93 0.95 6.12
C LYS A 4 8.94 0.93 7.28
N GLY A 5 8.12 -0.12 7.35
CA GLY A 5 7.16 -0.31 8.41
C GLY A 5 5.74 -0.36 7.88
N LYS A 6 4.78 -0.42 8.79
CA LYS A 6 3.38 -0.59 8.45
C LYS A 6 2.66 0.75 8.40
N TRP A 7 1.86 0.94 7.36
CA TRP A 7 1.07 2.16 7.15
C TRP A 7 -0.40 1.78 7.08
N ARG A 8 -1.23 2.53 7.78
CA ARG A 8 -2.68 2.36 7.77
C ARG A 8 -3.24 3.13 6.58
N ILE A 9 -3.87 2.43 5.65
CA ILE A 9 -4.53 3.11 4.52
C ILE A 9 -5.80 3.74 5.07
N THR A 10 -5.89 5.06 4.96
CA THR A 10 -7.01 5.82 5.53
C THR A 10 -8.03 6.21 4.49
N ARG A 11 -7.65 6.24 3.22
CA ARG A 11 -8.55 6.66 2.17
C ARG A 11 -8.10 6.12 0.82
N MET A 12 -9.07 5.67 0.03
CA MET A 12 -8.86 5.31 -1.37
C MET A 12 -9.99 5.94 -2.16
N PRO A 13 -9.76 7.12 -2.78
CA PRO A 13 -10.83 7.90 -3.42
C PRO A 13 -11.59 7.18 -4.53
N ASP A 14 -10.99 6.18 -5.16
CA ASP A 14 -11.63 5.45 -6.25
C ASP A 14 -12.65 4.44 -5.78
N PHE A 15 -12.79 4.25 -4.46
CA PHE A 15 -13.71 3.28 -3.88
C PHE A 15 -14.66 3.95 -2.90
N LEU A 16 -15.74 3.25 -2.56
CA LEU A 16 -16.62 3.70 -1.48
C LEU A 16 -15.84 3.75 -0.18
N ALA A 17 -16.25 4.63 0.71
CA ALA A 17 -15.46 4.97 1.90
C ALA A 17 -15.11 3.77 2.77
N ASP A 18 -15.99 2.79 2.90
CA ASP A 18 -15.77 1.64 3.76
C ASP A 18 -15.23 0.41 3.02
N TYR A 19 -15.09 0.47 1.70
CA TYR A 19 -14.59 -0.67 0.94
C TYR A 19 -13.17 -1.09 1.36
N PRO A 20 -12.21 -0.18 1.52
CA PRO A 20 -10.84 -0.60 1.85
C PRO A 20 -10.75 -1.43 3.12
N ASP A 21 -11.61 -1.15 4.10
CA ASP A 21 -11.60 -1.84 5.39
C ASP A 21 -12.59 -2.99 5.47
N MET A 22 -13.12 -3.44 4.35
CA MET A 22 -14.24 -4.38 4.33
C MET A 22 -13.95 -5.71 5.04
N LEU A 23 -12.76 -6.25 4.86
CA LEU A 23 -12.39 -7.53 5.48
C LEU A 23 -11.51 -7.33 6.70
N GLU A 24 -10.63 -6.33 6.66
CA GLU A 24 -9.74 -5.99 7.76
C GLU A 24 -9.27 -4.57 7.53
N PRO A 25 -8.72 -3.91 8.55
CA PRO A 25 -8.19 -2.56 8.35
C PRO A 25 -7.15 -2.55 7.23
N ALA A 26 -7.37 -1.70 6.23
CA ALA A 26 -6.49 -1.63 5.07
C ALA A 26 -5.10 -1.15 5.47
N TYR A 27 -4.07 -1.73 4.89
CA TYR A 27 -2.70 -1.37 5.22
C TYR A 27 -1.75 -1.64 4.07
N ILE A 28 -0.57 -1.02 4.14
CA ILE A 28 0.56 -1.37 3.30
C ILE A 28 1.79 -1.45 4.20
N LEU A 29 2.58 -2.49 4.02
CA LEU A 29 3.75 -2.77 4.85
C LEU A 29 4.97 -2.88 3.95
N PHE A 30 6.01 -2.10 4.28
CA PHE A 30 7.30 -2.20 3.60
C PHE A 30 8.30 -2.81 4.56
N GLU A 31 8.91 -3.91 4.15
CA GLU A 31 9.87 -4.64 4.96
C GLU A 31 11.28 -4.49 4.37
N ASP A 32 12.26 -5.13 5.00
CA ASP A 32 13.63 -5.09 4.51
C ASP A 32 13.76 -5.82 3.17
N GLU A 33 14.80 -5.48 2.43
CA GLU A 33 15.20 -6.17 1.21
C GLU A 33 14.18 -6.08 0.08
N GLY A 34 13.39 -5.00 0.08
CA GLY A 34 12.48 -4.74 -1.02
C GLY A 34 11.21 -5.58 -1.00
N SER A 35 10.88 -6.20 0.14
CA SER A 35 9.67 -6.99 0.26
C SER A 35 8.60 -6.24 1.05
N GLY A 36 7.38 -6.78 1.03
CA GLY A 36 6.29 -6.22 1.81
C GLY A 36 4.96 -6.84 1.42
N GLU A 37 3.89 -6.20 1.85
CA GLU A 37 2.55 -6.66 1.53
C GLU A 37 1.55 -5.55 1.72
N PHE A 38 0.36 -5.72 1.15
CA PHE A 38 -0.75 -4.79 1.39
C PHE A 38 -2.07 -5.54 1.31
N ALA A 39 -3.09 -4.92 1.89
CA ALA A 39 -4.44 -5.43 1.80
C ALA A 39 -5.43 -4.27 1.84
N PHE A 40 -6.41 -4.31 0.95
CA PHE A 40 -7.53 -3.38 1.00
C PHE A 40 -8.72 -4.06 0.33
N GLY A 41 -9.92 -3.90 0.90
CA GLY A 41 -11.11 -4.55 0.37
C GLY A 41 -10.90 -6.05 0.24
N CYS A 42 -11.13 -6.60 -0.92
CA CYS A 42 -10.94 -8.02 -1.20
C CYS A 42 -9.59 -8.31 -1.84
N CYS A 43 -8.72 -7.30 -1.95
CA CYS A 43 -7.44 -7.43 -2.62
C CYS A 43 -6.31 -7.57 -1.60
N THR A 44 -5.42 -8.53 -1.83
CA THR A 44 -4.18 -8.65 -1.07
C THR A 44 -3.03 -8.78 -2.06
N GLY A 45 -1.87 -8.21 -1.71
CA GLY A 45 -0.71 -8.27 -2.58
C GLY A 45 0.56 -8.48 -1.81
N GLN A 46 1.51 -9.18 -2.44
CA GLN A 46 2.87 -9.33 -1.93
C GLN A 46 3.75 -8.38 -2.73
N ILE A 47 4.52 -7.57 -2.04
CA ILE A 47 5.41 -6.58 -2.65
C ILE A 47 6.80 -7.19 -2.81
N TRP A 48 7.41 -6.94 -3.95
CA TRP A 48 8.77 -7.39 -4.21
C TRP A 48 9.46 -6.36 -5.09
N GLU A 49 10.79 -6.41 -5.11
CA GLU A 49 11.63 -5.46 -5.86
C GLU A 49 11.34 -3.99 -5.51
N ALA A 50 10.95 -3.72 -4.26
CA ALA A 50 10.76 -2.34 -3.85
C ALA A 50 12.10 -1.63 -3.78
N SER A 51 12.18 -0.44 -4.36
CA SER A 51 13.39 0.34 -4.33
C SER A 51 13.07 1.82 -4.20
N SER A 52 13.91 2.53 -3.45
CA SER A 52 13.75 3.96 -3.28
C SER A 52 14.21 4.68 -4.53
N THR A 53 13.31 5.52 -5.08
CA THR A 53 13.66 6.36 -6.21
C THR A 53 14.21 7.70 -5.72
N GLU A 54 13.77 8.11 -4.54
CA GLU A 54 14.23 9.32 -3.86
C GLU A 54 14.17 9.07 -2.36
N ALA A 55 14.63 10.02 -1.55
CA ALA A 55 14.68 9.85 -0.11
C ALA A 55 13.32 9.54 0.51
N THR A 56 12.23 10.05 -0.10
CA THR A 56 10.88 9.89 0.43
C THR A 56 9.96 9.10 -0.48
N SER A 57 10.49 8.51 -1.56
CA SER A 57 9.68 7.81 -2.55
C SER A 57 10.17 6.40 -2.76
N ILE A 58 9.24 5.50 -3.06
CA ILE A 58 9.56 4.10 -3.31
C ILE A 58 8.67 3.59 -4.45
N SER A 59 9.25 2.76 -5.31
CA SER A 59 8.48 2.06 -6.33
C SER A 59 8.63 0.57 -6.10
N PHE A 60 7.62 -0.20 -6.49
CA PHE A 60 7.62 -1.63 -6.21
C PHE A 60 6.78 -2.39 -7.24
N SER A 61 7.04 -3.69 -7.32
CA SER A 61 6.20 -4.63 -8.04
C SER A 61 5.41 -5.43 -7.02
N TRP A 62 4.26 -5.95 -7.43
CA TRP A 62 3.46 -6.76 -6.51
C TRP A 62 2.66 -7.80 -7.27
N SER A 63 2.25 -8.84 -6.56
CA SER A 63 1.33 -9.84 -7.10
C SER A 63 0.46 -10.35 -5.96
N GLY A 64 -0.75 -10.77 -6.28
CA GLY A 64 -1.67 -11.24 -5.25
C GLY A 64 -3.00 -11.68 -5.81
N CYS A 65 -4.05 -11.49 -5.00
CA CYS A 65 -5.41 -11.90 -5.37
C CYS A 65 -6.41 -10.79 -5.10
N ASP A 66 -7.41 -10.70 -5.96
CA ASP A 66 -8.52 -9.77 -5.79
C ASP A 66 -9.79 -10.60 -6.04
N GLU A 67 -10.53 -10.92 -4.98
CA GLU A 67 -11.74 -11.75 -5.04
C GLU A 67 -11.49 -13.07 -5.77
N MET A 68 -10.40 -13.73 -5.43
CA MET A 68 -10.01 -15.03 -6.00
C MET A 68 -9.38 -14.95 -7.39
N ASP A 69 -9.36 -13.76 -8.01
CA ASP A 69 -8.64 -13.57 -9.26
C ASP A 69 -7.17 -13.26 -8.96
N GLN A 70 -6.29 -13.91 -9.67
CA GLN A 70 -4.87 -13.63 -9.53
C GLN A 70 -4.55 -12.32 -10.26
N VAL A 71 -3.88 -11.39 -9.57
CA VAL A 71 -3.56 -10.08 -10.13
C VAL A 71 -2.11 -9.74 -9.82
N GLU A 72 -1.58 -8.81 -10.59
CA GLU A 72 -0.23 -8.32 -10.36
C GLU A 72 -0.11 -6.93 -10.95
N GLY A 73 0.97 -6.24 -10.63
CA GLY A 73 1.19 -4.91 -11.14
C GLY A 73 2.36 -4.24 -10.48
N GLN A 74 2.28 -2.92 -10.42
CA GLN A 74 3.32 -2.09 -9.85
C GLN A 74 2.68 -1.05 -8.94
N GLY A 75 3.51 -0.34 -8.20
CA GLY A 75 3.01 0.72 -7.36
C GLY A 75 4.11 1.70 -7.00
N ILE A 76 3.68 2.85 -6.52
CA ILE A 76 4.59 3.87 -6.00
C ILE A 76 3.99 4.45 -4.73
N ALA A 77 4.83 4.98 -3.88
CA ALA A 77 4.40 5.65 -2.66
C ALA A 77 5.39 6.73 -2.30
N GLU A 78 4.90 7.81 -1.71
CA GLU A 78 5.73 8.95 -1.36
C GLU A 78 5.27 9.52 -0.02
N ILE A 79 6.23 9.85 0.84
CA ILE A 79 5.93 10.52 2.10
C ILE A 79 5.66 11.99 1.81
N GLN A 80 4.54 12.49 2.32
CA GLN A 80 4.13 13.88 2.15
C GLN A 80 4.74 14.77 3.22
N PRO A 81 4.73 16.09 3.03
CA PRO A 81 5.30 17.01 4.03
C PRO A 81 4.71 16.87 5.42
N ASP A 82 3.47 16.42 5.54
CA ASP A 82 2.83 16.24 6.86
C ASP A 82 3.14 14.87 7.48
N GLY A 83 3.96 14.06 6.83
CA GLY A 83 4.32 12.73 7.34
C GLY A 83 3.42 11.60 6.90
N SER A 84 2.34 11.91 6.17
CA SER A 84 1.47 10.87 5.65
C SER A 84 2.09 10.26 4.40
N LEU A 85 1.48 9.17 3.92
CA LEU A 85 1.92 8.49 2.71
C LEU A 85 0.85 8.63 1.65
N GLN A 86 1.26 8.91 0.43
CA GLN A 86 0.37 8.89 -0.72
C GLN A 86 0.97 7.98 -1.77
N GLY A 87 0.13 7.19 -2.43
CA GLY A 87 0.65 6.32 -3.47
C GLY A 87 -0.42 5.86 -4.41
N GLU A 88 -0.01 5.00 -5.32
CA GLU A 88 -0.90 4.41 -6.31
C GLU A 88 -0.56 2.94 -6.47
N ILE A 89 -1.59 2.13 -6.65
CA ILE A 89 -1.46 0.72 -6.95
C ILE A 89 -1.98 0.52 -8.37
N GLU A 90 -1.12 0.07 -9.26
CA GLU A 90 -1.45 -0.11 -10.65
C GLU A 90 -1.57 -1.59 -10.97
N TYR A 91 -2.67 -1.98 -11.57
CA TYR A 91 -2.90 -3.36 -12.01
C TYR A 91 -2.34 -3.53 -13.42
N GLN A 92 -1.88 -4.73 -13.74
CA GLN A 92 -1.27 -5.00 -15.05
C GLN A 92 -2.19 -4.73 -16.22
N HIS A 93 -3.51 -4.78 -16.01
CA HIS A 93 -4.47 -4.51 -17.07
C HIS A 93 -4.79 -3.01 -17.22
N GLY A 94 -4.10 -2.15 -16.49
CA GLY A 94 -4.19 -0.71 -16.67
C GLY A 94 -4.96 0.09 -15.64
N ASP A 95 -5.68 -0.56 -14.74
CA ASP A 95 -6.37 0.17 -13.68
C ASP A 95 -5.37 0.67 -12.66
N GLU A 96 -5.61 1.87 -12.13
CA GLU A 96 -4.78 2.47 -11.09
C GLU A 96 -5.68 2.98 -9.97
N PHE A 97 -5.25 2.79 -8.74
CA PHE A 97 -6.01 3.26 -7.58
C PHE A 97 -5.09 4.02 -6.66
N GLU A 98 -5.49 5.26 -6.34
CA GLU A 98 -4.74 6.10 -5.40
C GLU A 98 -5.07 5.70 -3.98
N PHE A 99 -4.08 5.78 -3.08
CA PHE A 99 -4.33 5.57 -1.67
C PHE A 99 -3.60 6.62 -0.84
N PHE A 100 -4.16 6.88 0.34
CA PHE A 100 -3.55 7.73 1.36
C PHE A 100 -3.41 6.91 2.62
N ALA A 101 -2.31 7.07 3.32
CA ALA A 101 -2.03 6.27 4.49
C ALA A 101 -1.32 7.09 5.55
N GLU A 102 -1.39 6.60 6.79
CA GLU A 102 -0.67 7.19 7.92
C GLU A 102 0.11 6.10 8.62
N LYS A 103 1.20 6.48 9.27
CA LYS A 103 2.03 5.51 9.98
C LYS A 103 1.16 4.77 10.98
N TRP A 104 1.23 3.46 10.95
CA TRP A 104 0.45 2.63 11.88
C TRP A 104 1.08 2.73 13.26
N THR A 105 0.37 3.38 14.18
CA THR A 105 0.82 3.45 15.53
C THR A 105 -0.07 2.54 16.34
N SER A 106 0.27 1.33 16.41
CA SER A 106 -0.45 0.43 17.22
C SER A 106 0.03 0.63 18.61
N SER A 107 -0.50 1.52 19.20
CA SER A 107 -0.04 1.75 20.41
C SER A 107 -0.23 0.78 21.36
N THR A 108 -0.51 0.26 21.15
CA THR A 108 -0.46 -0.34 22.03
C THR A 108 0.27 -1.07 21.97
N ALA A 109 0.51 -1.13 21.42
CA ALA A 109 1.06 -1.68 21.42
C ALA A 109 1.79 -1.75 21.78
N CYS A 110 1.52 -1.63 21.95
CA CYS A 110 2.04 -1.63 22.12
C CYS A 110 2.27 -1.96 22.41
#